data_18e593364f3bb8e4d47be89fe0e664f8
#
_entry.id   18e593364f3bb8e4d47be89fe0e664f8
#
_cell.length_a   1.000
_cell.length_b   1.000
_cell.length_c   1.000
_cell.angle_alpha   90.00
_cell.angle_beta   90.00
_cell.angle_gamma   90.00
#
_symmetry.space_group_name_H-M   'P 1'
#
loop_
_entity.id
_entity.type
_entity.pdbx_description
1 polymer ?
#
loop_
_entity_poly.entity_id
_entity_poly.type
_entity_poly.pdbx_seq_one_letter_code
_entity_poly.pdbx_strand_id
1 'polypeptide(L)'
;MRIVHIEDFIHPDAGYQPNVLSKLQTEQGHELFIVTSELDKMPDYLTSFFGKDDIEEKDRKFYERTGVKIIRVPIIAYYSGRSIYTHKLFEVVDSLNPDIAFVHGEDTLVGIQFILRYKKQKYPMIMDCHMLEMASENKLKHVFRFFYKKFITPLILKHNIPIVRVVDSDYVEKCLGIPLEKTNLFPLGTDINYFKPDEMAKKEMRLQNNIDENDFVVLYAGKLDKYKGGYFFAESIQKEIKLNNKNIVFVIIGNTDKEIGNQVEELFQSSENKILRYPTQTYYDLLKFYQMADIAIYPKQCSMSFFEAQACCLPVLFEENEINCQRASSNNALTFTEENSGDFRNKIMEYGNMDFEEFEIMRENARKFIVKNYNFLPVAQKFTDLLIETHDTYHSNLKKGEKK
;
A
#
# COMPACT_ATOMS: atom_id res chain seq x y z
N MET A 1 6.95 22.58 8.90
CA MET A 1 6.20 22.10 10.09
C MET A 1 6.77 20.78 10.56
N ARG A 2 6.60 20.51 11.85
CA ARG A 2 6.83 19.18 12.42
C ARG A 2 5.53 18.41 12.42
N ILE A 3 5.46 17.38 11.57
CA ILE A 3 4.29 16.52 11.37
C ILE A 3 4.56 15.17 12.01
N VAL A 4 3.65 14.70 12.86
CA VAL A 4 3.76 13.38 13.50
C VAL A 4 2.62 12.50 13.01
N HIS A 5 2.98 11.45 12.25
CA HIS A 5 2.07 10.38 11.88
C HIS A 5 1.96 9.36 13.01
N ILE A 6 0.77 8.92 13.33
CA ILE A 6 0.51 7.89 14.34
C ILE A 6 -0.20 6.73 13.65
N GLU A 7 0.41 5.54 13.67
CA GLU A 7 -0.11 4.35 13.01
C GLU A 7 0.03 3.12 13.90
N ASP A 8 -0.93 2.22 13.84
CA ASP A 8 -0.94 0.99 14.63
C ASP A 8 0.25 0.07 14.33
N PHE A 9 0.61 -0.04 13.06
CA PHE A 9 1.69 -0.90 12.59
C PHE A 9 2.35 -0.32 11.34
N ILE A 10 3.67 -0.16 11.39
CA ILE A 10 4.50 0.21 10.25
C ILE A 10 5.69 -0.74 10.11
N HIS A 11 5.95 -1.17 8.88
CA HIS A 11 7.22 -1.77 8.52
C HIS A 11 7.98 -0.86 7.55
N PRO A 12 9.27 -0.52 7.81
CA PRO A 12 10.03 0.44 7.00
C PRO A 12 10.26 -0.04 5.55
N ASP A 13 10.26 -1.36 5.34
CA ASP A 13 10.44 -1.97 4.01
C ASP A 13 9.13 -2.00 3.19
N ALA A 14 8.00 -1.61 3.79
CA ALA A 14 6.70 -1.63 3.12
C ALA A 14 6.42 -0.33 2.36
N GLY A 15 5.54 -0.41 1.35
CA GLY A 15 4.99 0.74 0.62
C GLY A 15 3.61 1.15 1.15
N TYR A 16 3.42 1.17 2.48
CA TYR A 16 2.16 1.66 3.05
C TYR A 16 2.01 3.15 2.83
N GLN A 17 0.77 3.64 2.82
CA GLN A 17 0.52 5.08 2.64
C GLN A 17 1.37 5.96 3.57
N PRO A 18 1.48 5.69 4.90
CA PRO A 18 2.31 6.53 5.76
C PRO A 18 3.80 6.54 5.36
N ASN A 19 4.34 5.42 4.86
CA ASN A 19 5.72 5.36 4.38
C ASN A 19 5.96 6.28 3.18
N VAL A 20 5.05 6.21 2.19
CA VAL A 20 5.18 6.98 0.93
C VAL A 20 4.84 8.45 1.16
N LEU A 21 3.73 8.73 1.86
CA LEU A 21 3.26 10.09 2.12
C LEU A 21 4.26 10.88 2.95
N SER A 22 4.79 10.31 4.04
CA SER A 22 5.75 11.00 4.91
C SER A 22 7.07 11.31 4.18
N LYS A 23 7.54 10.41 3.30
CA LYS A 23 8.69 10.70 2.41
C LYS A 23 8.41 11.91 1.54
N LEU A 24 7.26 11.95 0.85
CA LEU A 24 6.90 13.07 -0.03
C LEU A 24 6.77 14.39 0.75
N GLN A 25 6.24 14.33 1.97
CA GLN A 25 6.16 15.50 2.86
C GLN A 25 7.54 15.97 3.36
N THR A 26 8.49 15.06 3.55
CA THR A 26 9.90 15.43 3.82
C THR A 26 10.51 16.15 2.63
N GLU A 27 10.27 15.68 1.41
CA GLU A 27 10.71 16.33 0.17
C GLU A 27 10.07 17.73 -0.02
N GLN A 28 8.90 17.97 0.56
CA GLN A 28 8.26 19.29 0.63
C GLN A 28 8.83 20.20 1.74
N GLY A 29 9.86 19.75 2.47
CA GLY A 29 10.56 20.55 3.49
C GLY A 29 9.96 20.48 4.90
N HIS A 30 9.16 19.46 5.20
CA HIS A 30 8.61 19.23 6.54
C HIS A 30 9.49 18.27 7.36
N GLU A 31 9.48 18.39 8.69
CA GLU A 31 10.12 17.45 9.61
C GLU A 31 9.12 16.36 9.98
N LEU A 32 9.43 15.11 9.65
CA LEU A 32 8.51 13.98 9.73
C LEU A 32 8.90 12.94 10.77
N PHE A 33 7.91 12.54 11.57
CA PHE A 33 7.99 11.41 12.47
C PHE A 33 6.84 10.45 12.23
N ILE A 34 7.11 9.14 12.36
CA ILE A 34 6.08 8.12 12.44
C ILE A 34 6.19 7.46 13.81
N VAL A 35 5.16 7.60 14.63
CA VAL A 35 5.05 6.92 15.93
C VAL A 35 4.19 5.68 15.74
N THR A 36 4.75 4.51 16.04
CA THR A 36 4.12 3.22 15.81
C THR A 36 4.49 2.20 16.89
N SER A 37 3.96 1.00 16.81
CA SER A 37 4.22 -0.07 17.78
C SER A 37 5.60 -0.70 17.63
N GLU A 38 6.15 -1.18 18.74
CA GLU A 38 7.16 -2.23 18.75
C GLU A 38 6.59 -3.52 18.15
N LEU A 39 7.45 -4.36 17.56
CA LEU A 39 7.00 -5.57 16.83
C LEU A 39 6.93 -6.83 17.70
N ASP A 40 7.41 -6.81 18.92
CA ASP A 40 7.53 -7.98 19.78
C ASP A 40 6.21 -8.71 20.04
N LYS A 41 5.13 -7.94 20.19
CA LYS A 41 3.79 -8.46 20.45
C LYS A 41 2.90 -8.50 19.19
N MET A 42 3.48 -8.24 18.03
CA MET A 42 2.77 -8.34 16.76
C MET A 42 2.62 -9.80 16.33
N PRO A 43 1.44 -10.19 15.83
CA PRO A 43 1.24 -11.54 15.32
C PRO A 43 2.09 -11.81 14.08
N ASP A 44 2.53 -13.07 13.95
CA ASP A 44 3.43 -13.49 12.87
C ASP A 44 2.88 -13.19 11.47
N TYR A 45 1.56 -13.24 11.26
CA TYR A 45 0.98 -12.97 9.94
C TYR A 45 1.20 -11.53 9.44
N LEU A 46 1.46 -10.56 10.35
CA LEU A 46 1.82 -9.19 9.99
C LEU A 46 3.31 -9.04 9.74
N THR A 47 4.13 -9.74 10.53
CA THR A 47 5.58 -9.56 10.51
C THR A 47 6.30 -10.56 9.62
N SER A 48 5.70 -11.71 9.27
CA SER A 48 6.37 -12.78 8.50
C SER A 48 6.80 -12.36 7.10
N PHE A 49 6.13 -11.38 6.50
CA PHE A 49 6.40 -10.96 5.12
C PHE A 49 7.74 -10.22 4.99
N PHE A 50 8.01 -9.26 5.88
CA PHE A 50 9.26 -8.49 5.89
C PHE A 50 10.22 -8.92 7.01
N GLY A 51 9.76 -9.77 7.94
CA GLY A 51 10.49 -10.14 9.15
C GLY A 51 10.44 -9.06 10.22
N LYS A 52 10.81 -9.41 11.45
CA LYS A 52 10.93 -8.48 12.57
C LYS A 52 12.36 -8.36 13.09
N ASP A 53 13.24 -9.17 12.52
CA ASP A 53 14.66 -9.13 12.87
C ASP A 53 15.29 -7.84 12.35
N ASP A 54 16.26 -7.31 13.09
CA ASP A 54 17.01 -6.11 12.75
C ASP A 54 16.13 -4.86 12.47
N ILE A 55 14.96 -4.77 13.13
CA ILE A 55 13.99 -3.69 12.86
C ILE A 55 14.59 -2.30 13.13
N GLU A 56 15.44 -2.14 14.12
CA GLU A 56 16.13 -0.87 14.42
C GLU A 56 17.05 -0.44 13.28
N GLU A 57 17.78 -1.40 12.69
CA GLU A 57 18.63 -1.15 11.53
C GLU A 57 17.80 -0.81 10.28
N LYS A 58 16.66 -1.47 10.09
CA LYS A 58 15.72 -1.15 9.01
C LYS A 58 15.10 0.23 9.17
N ASP A 59 14.72 0.62 10.40
CA ASP A 59 14.22 1.96 10.70
C ASP A 59 15.30 3.03 10.44
N ARG A 60 16.59 2.74 10.79
CA ARG A 60 17.71 3.62 10.48
C ARG A 60 17.91 3.80 8.97
N LYS A 61 17.88 2.71 8.19
CA LYS A 61 17.99 2.76 6.73
C LYS A 61 16.83 3.52 6.09
N PHE A 62 15.62 3.37 6.63
CA PHE A 62 14.46 4.13 6.19
C PHE A 62 14.66 5.63 6.43
N TYR A 63 15.16 6.01 7.61
CA TYR A 63 15.50 7.41 7.90
C TYR A 63 16.56 7.96 6.93
N GLU A 64 17.64 7.22 6.68
CA GLU A 64 18.71 7.63 5.77
C GLU A 64 18.20 7.83 4.34
N ARG A 65 17.23 7.02 3.90
CA ARG A 65 16.63 7.09 2.57
C ARG A 65 15.58 8.21 2.43
N THR A 66 14.80 8.46 3.46
CA THR A 66 13.58 9.28 3.36
C THR A 66 13.61 10.55 4.21
N GLY A 67 14.50 10.65 5.19
CA GLY A 67 14.51 11.70 6.21
C GLY A 67 13.39 11.56 7.27
N VAL A 68 12.60 10.48 7.23
CA VAL A 68 11.48 10.23 8.15
C VAL A 68 11.93 9.37 9.33
N LYS A 69 11.74 9.85 10.55
CA LYS A 69 12.13 9.11 11.75
C LYS A 69 10.99 8.25 12.28
N ILE A 70 11.20 6.94 12.35
CA ILE A 70 10.28 6.00 13.01
C ILE A 70 10.60 5.93 14.50
N ILE A 71 9.58 6.04 15.36
CA ILE A 71 9.67 5.91 16.81
C ILE A 71 8.73 4.80 17.24
N ARG A 72 9.26 3.75 17.83
CA ARG A 72 8.49 2.61 18.30
C ARG A 72 8.12 2.74 19.75
N VAL A 73 6.85 2.44 20.05
CA VAL A 73 6.26 2.53 21.39
C VAL A 73 5.73 1.15 21.80
N PRO A 74 6.01 0.70 23.03
CA PRO A 74 5.53 -0.58 23.50
C PRO A 74 4.00 -0.63 23.56
N ILE A 75 3.45 -1.76 23.15
CA ILE A 75 2.01 -2.06 23.22
C ILE A 75 1.73 -3.05 24.36
N ILE A 76 0.52 -2.98 24.90
CA ILE A 76 0.01 -3.97 25.88
C ILE A 76 -0.27 -5.28 25.18
N ALA A 77 -0.99 -5.20 24.05
CA ALA A 77 -1.42 -6.33 23.24
C ALA A 77 -1.76 -5.88 21.83
N TYR A 78 -1.87 -6.85 20.92
CA TYR A 78 -2.50 -6.68 19.61
C TYR A 78 -3.80 -7.50 19.59
N TYR A 79 -4.93 -6.85 19.35
CA TYR A 79 -6.23 -7.50 19.41
C TYR A 79 -7.17 -6.98 18.31
N SER A 80 -7.88 -7.91 17.66
CA SER A 80 -8.83 -7.59 16.59
C SER A 80 -8.29 -6.67 15.50
N GLY A 81 -7.04 -6.90 15.08
CA GLY A 81 -6.39 -6.11 14.04
C GLY A 81 -5.82 -4.76 14.49
N ARG A 82 -5.77 -4.48 15.80
CA ARG A 82 -5.40 -3.18 16.35
C ARG A 82 -4.41 -3.27 17.49
N SER A 83 -3.50 -2.30 17.57
CA SER A 83 -2.56 -2.14 18.67
C SER A 83 -3.23 -1.51 19.89
N ILE A 84 -2.99 -2.07 21.08
CA ILE A 84 -3.43 -1.50 22.34
C ILE A 84 -2.21 -0.90 23.04
N TYR A 85 -2.09 0.42 22.97
CA TYR A 85 -0.98 1.15 23.53
C TYR A 85 -1.16 1.46 25.04
N THR A 86 -0.02 1.65 25.70
CA THR A 86 0.03 2.26 27.02
C THR A 86 -0.11 3.79 26.91
N HIS A 87 -0.19 4.49 28.04
CA HIS A 87 -0.14 5.96 28.09
C HIS A 87 1.13 6.55 27.48
N LYS A 88 2.19 5.77 27.41
CA LYS A 88 3.49 6.16 26.83
C LYS A 88 3.39 6.66 25.38
N LEU A 89 2.41 6.19 24.61
CA LEU A 89 2.15 6.72 23.25
C LEU A 89 1.98 8.24 23.28
N PHE A 90 1.12 8.73 24.17
CA PHE A 90 0.81 10.16 24.26
C PHE A 90 1.99 10.97 24.81
N GLU A 91 2.75 10.41 25.76
CA GLU A 91 3.96 11.05 26.30
C GLU A 91 5.00 11.22 25.19
N VAL A 92 5.20 10.20 24.36
CA VAL A 92 6.13 10.25 23.22
C VAL A 92 5.67 11.28 22.20
N VAL A 93 4.40 11.22 21.75
CA VAL A 93 3.87 12.18 20.78
C VAL A 93 3.94 13.62 21.32
N ASP A 94 3.55 13.85 22.57
CA ASP A 94 3.60 15.17 23.20
C ASP A 94 5.06 15.69 23.34
N SER A 95 6.02 14.82 23.61
CA SER A 95 7.44 15.18 23.72
C SER A 95 8.06 15.63 22.40
N LEU A 96 7.51 15.21 21.28
CA LEU A 96 7.94 15.64 19.95
C LEU A 96 7.51 17.07 19.63
N ASN A 97 6.61 17.67 20.43
CA ASN A 97 6.05 18.99 20.20
C ASN A 97 5.58 19.17 18.73
N PRO A 98 4.62 18.35 18.24
CA PRO A 98 4.18 18.45 16.87
C PRO A 98 3.46 19.77 16.59
N ASP A 99 3.64 20.33 15.41
CA ASP A 99 2.78 21.39 14.90
C ASP A 99 1.39 20.82 14.58
N ILE A 100 1.36 19.58 14.09
CA ILE A 100 0.14 18.83 13.78
C ILE A 100 0.37 17.34 13.86
N ALA A 101 -0.66 16.57 14.27
CA ALA A 101 -0.68 15.11 14.23
C ALA A 101 -1.53 14.61 13.07
N PHE A 102 -1.08 13.53 12.44
CA PHE A 102 -1.88 12.76 11.49
C PHE A 102 -2.12 11.35 12.06
N VAL A 103 -3.33 11.09 12.53
CA VAL A 103 -3.69 9.83 13.16
C VAL A 103 -4.36 8.92 12.13
N HIS A 104 -3.71 7.82 11.79
CA HIS A 104 -4.23 6.87 10.81
C HIS A 104 -5.29 5.95 11.42
N GLY A 105 -6.48 5.95 10.78
CA GLY A 105 -7.62 5.17 11.20
C GLY A 105 -8.44 5.84 12.30
N GLU A 106 -9.45 6.58 11.93
CA GLU A 106 -10.39 7.28 12.84
C GLU A 106 -11.20 6.31 13.70
N ASP A 107 -11.44 5.08 13.20
CA ASP A 107 -12.21 4.02 13.87
C ASP A 107 -11.32 3.02 14.63
N THR A 108 -10.02 3.26 14.71
CA THR A 108 -9.10 2.46 15.52
C THR A 108 -9.21 2.82 17.00
N LEU A 109 -8.70 1.95 17.88
CA LEU A 109 -8.61 2.27 19.32
C LEU A 109 -7.75 3.52 19.56
N VAL A 110 -6.65 3.64 18.84
CA VAL A 110 -5.75 4.81 18.89
C VAL A 110 -6.47 6.06 18.41
N GLY A 111 -7.15 5.98 17.27
CA GLY A 111 -7.94 7.09 16.74
C GLY A 111 -8.98 7.59 17.73
N ILE A 112 -9.77 6.69 18.32
CA ILE A 112 -10.74 7.03 19.34
C ILE A 112 -10.10 7.70 20.56
N GLN A 113 -8.96 7.19 21.04
CA GLN A 113 -8.24 7.78 22.16
C GLN A 113 -7.76 9.21 21.87
N PHE A 114 -7.26 9.48 20.67
CA PHE A 114 -6.88 10.83 20.24
C PHE A 114 -8.09 11.76 20.14
N ILE A 115 -9.24 11.29 19.62
CA ILE A 115 -10.49 12.08 19.57
C ILE A 115 -10.96 12.46 20.98
N LEU A 116 -11.00 11.48 21.92
CA LEU A 116 -11.42 11.70 23.30
C LEU A 116 -10.46 12.68 24.03
N ARG A 117 -9.20 12.66 23.68
CA ARG A 117 -8.16 13.50 24.29
C ARG A 117 -8.02 14.88 23.62
N TYR A 118 -8.67 15.14 22.50
CA TYR A 118 -8.44 16.32 21.63
C TYR A 118 -8.34 17.65 22.39
N LYS A 119 -9.18 17.88 23.42
CA LYS A 119 -9.13 19.10 24.24
C LYS A 119 -7.90 19.23 25.13
N LYS A 120 -7.20 18.14 25.42
CA LYS A 120 -6.03 18.11 26.32
C LYS A 120 -4.70 18.24 25.56
N GLN A 121 -4.72 18.00 24.25
CA GLN A 121 -3.51 18.12 23.41
C GLN A 121 -3.30 19.58 22.97
N LYS A 122 -2.05 19.93 22.70
CA LYS A 122 -1.64 21.31 22.37
C LYS A 122 -1.46 21.51 20.85
N TYR A 123 -1.88 20.57 20.05
CA TYR A 123 -1.73 20.53 18.60
C TYR A 123 -3.03 20.04 17.95
N PRO A 124 -3.34 20.51 16.75
CA PRO A 124 -4.44 19.99 15.96
C PRO A 124 -4.11 18.60 15.39
N MET A 125 -5.12 17.94 14.84
CA MET A 125 -4.92 16.68 14.14
C MET A 125 -5.87 16.55 12.94
N ILE A 126 -5.46 15.74 11.96
CA ILE A 126 -6.32 15.16 10.94
C ILE A 126 -6.34 13.64 11.09
N MET A 127 -7.32 12.99 10.47
CA MET A 127 -7.42 11.53 10.49
C MET A 127 -7.79 11.01 9.11
N ASP A 128 -7.51 9.73 8.85
CA ASP A 128 -7.95 9.08 7.62
C ASP A 128 -8.78 7.82 7.87
N CYS A 129 -9.45 7.38 6.80
CA CYS A 129 -10.26 6.17 6.75
C CYS A 129 -9.83 5.29 5.58
N HIS A 130 -9.42 4.06 5.90
CA HIS A 130 -9.05 3.01 4.95
C HIS A 130 -10.11 1.92 4.81
N MET A 131 -11.20 2.00 5.61
CA MET A 131 -12.15 0.91 5.75
C MET A 131 -13.19 0.87 4.63
N LEU A 132 -13.47 -0.36 4.20
CA LEU A 132 -14.65 -0.74 3.43
C LEU A 132 -15.60 -1.53 4.33
N GLU A 133 -16.92 -1.38 4.15
CA GLU A 133 -17.89 -2.08 4.97
C GLU A 133 -17.72 -3.60 4.91
N MET A 134 -17.40 -4.14 3.74
CA MET A 134 -17.17 -5.56 3.51
C MET A 134 -15.94 -6.11 4.23
N ALA A 135 -14.96 -5.27 4.54
CA ALA A 135 -13.73 -5.67 5.22
C ALA A 135 -13.88 -5.81 6.74
N SER A 136 -15.05 -5.48 7.31
CA SER A 136 -15.29 -5.55 8.76
C SER A 136 -15.72 -6.95 9.21
N GLU A 137 -14.78 -7.72 9.74
CA GLU A 137 -15.02 -9.06 10.32
C GLU A 137 -15.39 -9.03 11.82
N ASN A 138 -15.45 -7.85 12.43
CA ASN A 138 -15.73 -7.72 13.86
C ASN A 138 -17.17 -8.17 14.20
N LYS A 139 -17.30 -9.21 15.00
CA LYS A 139 -18.60 -9.75 15.45
C LYS A 139 -19.44 -8.73 16.22
N LEU A 140 -18.82 -7.77 16.89
CA LEU A 140 -19.45 -6.69 17.64
C LEU A 140 -19.63 -5.41 16.84
N LYS A 141 -19.48 -5.44 15.52
CA LYS A 141 -19.50 -4.24 14.65
C LYS A 141 -20.74 -3.35 14.84
N HIS A 142 -21.91 -3.93 15.08
CA HIS A 142 -23.15 -3.16 15.29
C HIS A 142 -23.14 -2.37 16.61
N VAL A 143 -22.62 -2.99 17.68
CA VAL A 143 -22.47 -2.33 18.99
C VAL A 143 -21.43 -1.21 18.89
N PHE A 144 -20.30 -1.51 18.26
CA PHE A 144 -19.25 -0.53 18.02
C PHE A 144 -19.77 0.67 17.21
N ARG A 145 -20.45 0.43 16.09
CA ARG A 145 -21.02 1.48 15.22
C ARG A 145 -22.04 2.34 15.96
N PHE A 146 -22.90 1.75 16.78
CA PHE A 146 -23.85 2.49 17.62
C PHE A 146 -23.14 3.40 18.62
N PHE A 147 -22.15 2.85 19.35
CA PHE A 147 -21.32 3.63 20.28
C PHE A 147 -20.59 4.77 19.55
N TYR A 148 -19.98 4.48 18.42
CA TYR A 148 -19.23 5.45 17.65
C TYR A 148 -20.12 6.62 17.21
N LYS A 149 -21.25 6.32 16.56
CA LYS A 149 -22.24 7.33 16.14
C LYS A 149 -22.73 8.21 17.28
N LYS A 150 -22.95 7.63 18.45
CA LYS A 150 -23.53 8.34 19.60
C LYS A 150 -22.53 9.17 20.38
N PHE A 151 -21.28 8.74 20.50
CA PHE A 151 -20.31 9.36 21.40
C PHE A 151 -19.07 9.93 20.70
N ILE A 152 -18.59 9.31 19.64
CA ILE A 152 -17.35 9.71 18.97
C ILE A 152 -17.62 10.71 17.85
N THR A 153 -18.54 10.42 16.95
CA THR A 153 -18.90 11.31 15.84
C THR A 153 -19.28 12.71 16.28
N PRO A 154 -20.08 12.92 17.36
CA PRO A 154 -20.35 14.28 17.85
C PRO A 154 -19.10 15.06 18.28
N LEU A 155 -18.05 14.37 18.75
CA LEU A 155 -16.79 15.01 19.11
C LEU A 155 -15.99 15.41 17.86
N ILE A 156 -15.94 14.55 16.85
CA ILE A 156 -15.30 14.86 15.56
C ILE A 156 -15.92 16.10 14.96
N LEU A 157 -17.26 16.13 14.86
CA LEU A 157 -18.00 17.25 14.29
C LEU A 157 -17.86 18.52 15.14
N LYS A 158 -17.94 18.41 16.48
CA LYS A 158 -17.79 19.54 17.40
C LYS A 158 -16.43 20.22 17.32
N HIS A 159 -15.38 19.42 17.14
CA HIS A 159 -14.01 19.90 17.09
C HIS A 159 -13.53 20.17 15.66
N ASN A 160 -14.39 19.95 14.66
CA ASN A 160 -14.05 20.06 13.24
C ASN A 160 -12.76 19.31 12.89
N ILE A 161 -12.63 18.05 13.38
CA ILE A 161 -11.47 17.22 13.07
C ILE A 161 -11.61 16.76 11.62
N PRO A 162 -10.69 17.13 10.71
CA PRO A 162 -10.77 16.70 9.32
C PRO A 162 -10.59 15.19 9.18
N ILE A 163 -11.50 14.56 8.43
CA ILE A 163 -11.43 13.15 8.08
C ILE A 163 -11.16 13.02 6.59
N VAL A 164 -10.14 12.26 6.23
CA VAL A 164 -9.77 11.97 4.84
C VAL A 164 -10.16 10.54 4.50
N ARG A 165 -10.99 10.34 3.49
CA ARG A 165 -11.26 9.03 2.92
C ARG A 165 -10.20 8.73 1.85
N VAL A 166 -9.52 7.61 1.96
CA VAL A 166 -8.54 7.17 0.94
C VAL A 166 -9.14 6.20 -0.08
N VAL A 167 -10.38 5.78 0.18
CA VAL A 167 -11.20 4.97 -0.72
C VAL A 167 -12.54 5.67 -0.92
N ASP A 168 -13.04 5.70 -2.15
CA ASP A 168 -14.36 6.23 -2.43
C ASP A 168 -15.43 5.23 -1.98
N SER A 169 -15.82 5.38 -0.72
CA SER A 169 -16.86 4.58 -0.09
C SER A 169 -17.68 5.43 0.88
N ASP A 170 -18.88 4.99 1.15
CA ASP A 170 -19.81 5.62 2.09
C ASP A 170 -19.71 5.04 3.53
N TYR A 171 -18.66 4.26 3.81
CA TYR A 171 -18.43 3.62 5.12
C TYR A 171 -18.51 4.62 6.28
N VAL A 172 -17.83 5.77 6.16
CA VAL A 172 -17.79 6.79 7.23
C VAL A 172 -19.18 7.34 7.54
N GLU A 173 -20.06 7.49 6.54
CA GLU A 173 -21.42 7.96 6.73
C GLU A 173 -22.35 6.84 7.23
N LYS A 174 -22.40 5.73 6.50
CA LYS A 174 -23.29 4.61 6.84
C LYS A 174 -22.93 3.94 8.15
N CYS A 175 -21.65 3.73 8.42
CA CYS A 175 -21.19 2.97 9.58
C CYS A 175 -20.84 3.84 10.78
N LEU A 176 -20.26 5.01 10.57
CA LEU A 176 -19.76 5.87 11.63
C LEU A 176 -20.62 7.14 11.86
N GLY A 177 -21.48 7.49 10.90
CA GLY A 177 -22.37 8.66 11.00
C GLY A 177 -21.67 10.00 10.76
N ILE A 178 -20.51 9.98 10.09
CA ILE A 178 -19.79 11.19 9.67
C ILE A 178 -20.29 11.56 8.28
N PRO A 179 -20.94 12.72 8.06
CA PRO A 179 -21.47 13.11 6.76
C PRO A 179 -20.37 13.19 5.70
N LEU A 180 -20.61 12.66 4.50
CA LEU A 180 -19.61 12.62 3.41
C LEU A 180 -19.13 14.02 3.04
N GLU A 181 -20.00 15.03 3.07
CA GLU A 181 -19.68 16.43 2.78
C GLU A 181 -18.74 17.09 3.83
N LYS A 182 -18.54 16.41 4.98
CA LYS A 182 -17.58 16.81 6.03
C LYS A 182 -16.24 16.09 5.91
N THR A 183 -16.06 15.29 4.85
CA THR A 183 -14.84 14.52 4.62
C THR A 183 -14.18 14.93 3.31
N ASN A 184 -12.88 14.71 3.21
CA ASN A 184 -12.12 14.86 1.98
C ASN A 184 -11.90 13.48 1.33
N LEU A 185 -11.89 13.40 0.00
CA LEU A 185 -11.50 12.18 -0.72
C LEU A 185 -10.13 12.38 -1.35
N PHE A 186 -9.12 11.67 -0.82
CA PHE A 186 -7.74 11.67 -1.31
C PHE A 186 -7.34 10.22 -1.61
N PRO A 187 -7.58 9.71 -2.82
CA PRO A 187 -7.38 8.32 -3.16
C PRO A 187 -5.90 7.93 -3.14
N LEU A 188 -5.64 6.65 -2.85
CA LEU A 188 -4.30 6.09 -2.91
C LEU A 188 -3.76 6.06 -4.34
N GLY A 189 -2.46 6.04 -4.46
CA GLY A 189 -1.76 5.97 -5.74
C GLY A 189 -0.29 5.61 -5.53
N THR A 190 0.53 5.90 -6.52
CA THR A 190 1.98 5.65 -6.48
C THR A 190 2.80 6.89 -6.86
N ASP A 191 4.05 6.91 -6.40
CA ASP A 191 5.04 7.92 -6.79
C ASP A 191 5.56 7.63 -8.22
N ILE A 192 4.96 8.29 -9.20
CA ILE A 192 5.29 8.12 -10.61
C ILE A 192 6.67 8.72 -11.01
N ASN A 193 7.29 9.51 -10.15
CA ASN A 193 8.65 10.00 -10.35
C ASN A 193 9.68 8.97 -9.91
N TYR A 194 9.37 8.19 -8.88
CA TYR A 194 10.18 7.07 -8.44
C TYR A 194 9.96 5.85 -9.32
N PHE A 195 8.72 5.37 -9.47
CA PHE A 195 8.37 4.26 -10.34
C PHE A 195 8.18 4.74 -11.77
N LYS A 196 9.20 4.50 -12.58
CA LYS A 196 9.24 4.86 -13.99
C LYS A 196 10.07 3.87 -14.78
N PRO A 197 9.82 3.72 -16.10
CA PRO A 197 10.65 2.90 -16.95
C PRO A 197 12.08 3.46 -17.04
N ASP A 198 13.03 2.54 -17.18
CA ASP A 198 14.44 2.86 -17.43
C ASP A 198 15.06 1.72 -18.25
N GLU A 199 15.35 1.99 -19.53
CA GLU A 199 15.88 1.00 -20.47
C GLU A 199 17.32 0.57 -20.13
N MET A 200 18.10 1.44 -19.50
CA MET A 200 19.46 1.07 -19.08
C MET A 200 19.39 0.12 -17.86
N ALA A 201 18.57 0.45 -16.87
CA ALA A 201 18.33 -0.41 -15.72
C ALA A 201 17.72 -1.76 -16.15
N LYS A 202 16.81 -1.77 -17.15
CA LYS A 202 16.27 -3.00 -17.74
C LYS A 202 17.38 -3.91 -18.27
N LYS A 203 18.26 -3.37 -19.11
CA LYS A 203 19.37 -4.14 -19.71
C LYS A 203 20.35 -4.66 -18.66
N GLU A 204 20.73 -3.82 -17.71
CA GLU A 204 21.63 -4.19 -16.62
C GLU A 204 21.05 -5.31 -15.76
N MET A 205 19.80 -5.20 -15.32
CA MET A 205 19.15 -6.20 -14.51
C MET A 205 18.96 -7.53 -15.25
N ARG A 206 18.64 -7.50 -16.55
CA ARG A 206 18.54 -8.71 -17.38
C ARG A 206 19.90 -9.41 -17.51
N LEU A 207 20.97 -8.65 -17.77
CA LEU A 207 22.33 -9.19 -17.86
C LEU A 207 22.77 -9.84 -16.54
N GLN A 208 22.55 -9.17 -15.40
CA GLN A 208 22.88 -9.70 -14.07
C GLN A 208 22.16 -11.01 -13.73
N ASN A 209 21.00 -11.25 -14.35
CA ASN A 209 20.15 -12.42 -14.09
C ASN A 209 20.19 -13.48 -15.21
N ASN A 210 21.13 -13.37 -16.17
CA ASN A 210 21.22 -14.25 -17.33
C ASN A 210 19.89 -14.37 -18.10
N ILE A 211 19.24 -13.24 -18.35
CA ILE A 211 18.03 -13.09 -19.16
C ILE A 211 18.45 -12.45 -20.48
N ASP A 212 18.15 -13.10 -21.59
CA ASP A 212 18.45 -12.60 -22.91
C ASP A 212 17.57 -11.40 -23.27
N GLU A 213 18.04 -10.51 -24.14
CA GLU A 213 17.31 -9.31 -24.54
C GLU A 213 15.95 -9.63 -25.17
N ASN A 214 15.86 -10.78 -25.88
CA ASN A 214 14.64 -11.24 -26.52
C ASN A 214 13.74 -12.11 -25.62
N ASP A 215 14.17 -12.46 -24.41
CA ASP A 215 13.33 -13.22 -23.47
C ASP A 215 12.13 -12.39 -23.04
N PHE A 216 10.98 -13.04 -22.90
CA PHE A 216 9.75 -12.42 -22.39
C PHE A 216 9.65 -12.65 -20.88
N VAL A 217 9.72 -11.58 -20.11
CA VAL A 217 9.81 -11.62 -18.65
C VAL A 217 8.45 -11.34 -18.01
N VAL A 218 7.91 -12.34 -17.31
CA VAL A 218 6.66 -12.26 -16.55
C VAL A 218 6.97 -12.11 -15.07
N LEU A 219 6.57 -11.01 -14.47
CA LEU A 219 6.83 -10.67 -13.07
C LEU A 219 5.61 -10.98 -12.18
N TYR A 220 5.84 -11.70 -11.10
CA TYR A 220 4.97 -11.73 -9.94
C TYR A 220 5.68 -11.11 -8.74
N ALA A 221 5.06 -10.13 -8.08
CA ALA A 221 5.59 -9.52 -6.87
C ALA A 221 4.49 -9.44 -5.79
N GLY A 222 4.60 -10.26 -4.75
CA GLY A 222 3.62 -10.32 -3.67
C GLY A 222 3.74 -11.56 -2.79
N LYS A 223 2.84 -11.67 -1.79
CA LYS A 223 2.73 -12.88 -0.99
C LYS A 223 2.26 -14.05 -1.86
N LEU A 224 2.90 -15.20 -1.68
CA LEU A 224 2.49 -16.46 -2.29
C LEU A 224 1.60 -17.24 -1.30
N ASP A 225 0.45 -16.65 -0.96
CA ASP A 225 -0.54 -17.25 -0.08
C ASP A 225 -1.82 -17.64 -0.86
N LYS A 226 -2.76 -18.25 -0.15
CA LYS A 226 -4.04 -18.67 -0.71
C LYS A 226 -4.87 -17.50 -1.25
N TYR A 227 -4.80 -16.33 -0.59
CA TYR A 227 -5.61 -15.16 -0.95
C TYR A 227 -5.07 -14.44 -2.19
N LYS A 228 -3.77 -14.51 -2.43
CA LYS A 228 -3.10 -13.96 -3.62
C LYS A 228 -2.98 -14.95 -4.77
N GLY A 229 -3.50 -16.17 -4.60
CA GLY A 229 -3.50 -17.18 -5.65
C GLY A 229 -2.14 -17.83 -5.89
N GLY A 230 -1.27 -17.91 -4.87
CA GLY A 230 0.08 -18.49 -5.00
C GLY A 230 0.07 -19.92 -5.50
N TYR A 231 -0.84 -20.77 -5.01
CA TYR A 231 -1.00 -22.14 -5.46
C TYR A 231 -1.52 -22.21 -6.90
N PHE A 232 -2.61 -21.49 -7.22
CA PHE A 232 -3.15 -21.40 -8.58
C PHE A 232 -2.08 -21.00 -9.60
N PHE A 233 -1.30 -19.98 -9.27
CA PHE A 233 -0.21 -19.51 -10.12
C PHE A 233 0.85 -20.58 -10.34
N ALA A 234 1.37 -21.19 -9.26
CA ALA A 234 2.39 -22.22 -9.33
C ALA A 234 1.93 -23.44 -10.14
N GLU A 235 0.68 -23.88 -9.94
CA GLU A 235 0.07 -24.96 -10.70
C GLU A 235 -0.12 -24.61 -12.18
N SER A 236 -0.56 -23.38 -12.48
CA SER A 236 -0.83 -22.91 -13.84
C SER A 236 0.41 -22.89 -14.73
N ILE A 237 1.61 -22.73 -14.14
CA ILE A 237 2.87 -22.65 -14.89
C ILE A 237 3.71 -23.94 -14.81
N GLN A 238 3.10 -25.10 -14.48
CA GLN A 238 3.83 -26.36 -14.44
C GLN A 238 4.35 -26.78 -15.81
N LYS A 239 3.52 -26.71 -16.83
CA LYS A 239 3.87 -27.06 -18.20
C LYS A 239 4.47 -25.88 -18.91
N GLU A 240 5.43 -26.14 -19.77
CA GLU A 240 6.07 -25.14 -20.61
C GLU A 240 5.03 -24.27 -21.33
N ILE A 241 5.22 -22.97 -21.30
CA ILE A 241 4.47 -21.98 -22.09
C ILE A 241 5.34 -21.60 -23.28
N LYS A 242 4.92 -21.97 -24.48
CA LYS A 242 5.70 -21.73 -25.69
C LYS A 242 5.26 -20.46 -26.39
N LEU A 243 6.22 -19.57 -26.64
CA LEU A 243 6.06 -18.41 -27.48
C LEU A 243 6.71 -18.66 -28.86
N ASN A 244 6.26 -17.92 -29.88
CA ASN A 244 6.67 -18.19 -31.26
C ASN A 244 8.19 -18.00 -31.48
N ASN A 245 8.79 -16.92 -30.96
CA ASN A 245 10.20 -16.58 -31.22
C ASN A 245 10.92 -16.07 -29.96
N LYS A 246 10.42 -16.36 -28.76
CA LYS A 246 10.96 -15.88 -27.50
C LYS A 246 10.90 -16.98 -26.45
N ASN A 247 11.87 -17.01 -25.54
CA ASN A 247 11.71 -17.81 -24.33
C ASN A 247 10.92 -17.00 -23.28
N ILE A 248 10.27 -17.71 -22.40
CA ILE A 248 9.59 -17.08 -21.25
C ILE A 248 10.43 -17.26 -19.98
N VAL A 249 10.50 -16.20 -19.18
CA VAL A 249 11.15 -16.23 -17.87
C VAL A 249 10.19 -15.69 -16.83
N PHE A 250 9.87 -16.51 -15.84
CA PHE A 250 9.08 -16.06 -14.68
C PHE A 250 10.02 -15.55 -13.59
N VAL A 251 9.81 -14.28 -13.20
CA VAL A 251 10.49 -13.66 -12.06
C VAL A 251 9.48 -13.58 -10.92
N ILE A 252 9.72 -14.32 -9.84
CA ILE A 252 8.77 -14.51 -8.76
C ILE A 252 9.37 -14.00 -7.45
N ILE A 253 8.79 -12.93 -6.92
CA ILE A 253 9.25 -12.23 -5.73
C ILE A 253 8.22 -12.37 -4.62
N GLY A 254 8.66 -12.78 -3.46
CA GLY A 254 7.83 -12.86 -2.26
C GLY A 254 7.98 -14.18 -1.53
N ASN A 255 7.67 -14.16 -0.25
CA ASN A 255 7.71 -15.36 0.58
C ASN A 255 6.38 -16.10 0.51
N THR A 256 6.46 -17.41 0.58
CA THR A 256 5.32 -18.30 0.77
C THR A 256 4.86 -18.27 2.23
N ASP A 257 3.59 -18.57 2.48
CA ASP A 257 3.10 -18.75 3.84
C ASP A 257 3.45 -20.15 4.40
N LYS A 258 3.15 -20.38 5.68
CA LYS A 258 3.43 -21.66 6.33
C LYS A 258 2.45 -22.78 5.93
N GLU A 259 1.26 -22.42 5.42
CA GLU A 259 0.18 -23.38 5.16
C GLU A 259 0.39 -24.13 3.84
N ILE A 260 0.68 -23.38 2.77
CA ILE A 260 0.83 -23.94 1.41
C ILE A 260 2.24 -23.81 0.84
N GLY A 261 3.16 -23.18 1.61
CA GLY A 261 4.48 -22.78 1.12
C GLY A 261 5.31 -23.90 0.53
N ASN A 262 5.38 -25.06 1.19
CA ASN A 262 6.14 -26.21 0.68
C ASN A 262 5.59 -26.70 -0.65
N GLN A 263 4.28 -26.79 -0.78
CA GLN A 263 3.62 -27.23 -2.02
C GLN A 263 3.87 -26.24 -3.17
N VAL A 264 3.77 -24.94 -2.89
CA VAL A 264 4.02 -23.90 -3.89
C VAL A 264 5.47 -23.90 -4.37
N GLU A 265 6.44 -24.04 -3.45
CA GLU A 265 7.86 -24.10 -3.83
C GLU A 265 8.21 -25.39 -4.58
N GLU A 266 7.63 -26.55 -4.22
CA GLU A 266 7.79 -27.81 -4.97
C GLU A 266 7.24 -27.66 -6.40
N LEU A 267 6.07 -27.01 -6.57
CA LEU A 267 5.52 -26.74 -7.89
C LEU A 267 6.45 -25.81 -8.69
N PHE A 268 7.01 -24.75 -8.14
CA PHE A 268 7.96 -23.90 -8.86
C PHE A 268 9.24 -24.66 -9.25
N GLN A 269 9.76 -25.53 -8.38
CA GLN A 269 10.95 -26.34 -8.66
C GLN A 269 10.71 -27.37 -9.78
N SER A 270 9.49 -27.90 -9.88
CA SER A 270 9.12 -28.92 -10.89
C SER A 270 8.58 -28.32 -12.20
N SER A 271 8.47 -27.02 -12.31
CA SER A 271 7.98 -26.35 -13.53
C SER A 271 8.93 -26.55 -14.71
N GLU A 272 8.34 -26.76 -15.89
CA GLU A 272 9.08 -26.86 -17.15
C GLU A 272 9.54 -25.48 -17.69
N ASN A 273 9.14 -24.36 -17.04
CA ASN A 273 9.51 -23.01 -17.42
C ASN A 273 10.75 -22.53 -16.65
N LYS A 274 11.51 -21.59 -17.21
CA LYS A 274 12.59 -20.88 -16.49
C LYS A 274 11.99 -20.00 -15.40
N ILE A 275 12.34 -20.28 -14.14
CA ILE A 275 11.87 -19.53 -12.97
C ILE A 275 13.05 -18.95 -12.22
N LEU A 276 12.98 -17.64 -11.92
CA LEU A 276 13.89 -16.94 -11.03
C LEU A 276 13.14 -16.58 -9.75
N ARG A 277 13.52 -17.19 -8.62
CA ARG A 277 12.90 -16.99 -7.31
C ARG A 277 13.70 -15.98 -6.47
N TYR A 278 12.98 -15.01 -5.90
CA TYR A 278 13.55 -14.03 -4.97
C TYR A 278 12.71 -13.96 -3.70
N PRO A 279 13.35 -13.76 -2.54
CA PRO A 279 12.63 -13.46 -1.31
C PRO A 279 11.89 -12.12 -1.44
N THR A 280 11.03 -11.83 -0.47
CA THR A 280 10.38 -10.52 -0.36
C THR A 280 11.42 -9.39 -0.43
N GLN A 281 11.14 -8.41 -1.27
CA GLN A 281 11.97 -7.22 -1.45
C GLN A 281 11.36 -6.04 -0.70
N THR A 282 12.18 -5.03 -0.42
CA THR A 282 11.66 -3.75 0.08
C THR A 282 10.85 -3.05 -1.02
N TYR A 283 9.94 -2.17 -0.64
CA TYR A 283 9.11 -1.41 -1.59
C TYR A 283 9.97 -0.70 -2.66
N TYR A 284 11.04 -0.07 -2.22
CA TYR A 284 11.92 0.67 -3.13
C TYR A 284 12.78 -0.24 -4.01
N ASP A 285 13.18 -1.41 -3.52
CA ASP A 285 13.99 -2.36 -4.30
C ASP A 285 13.17 -3.10 -5.39
N LEU A 286 11.83 -3.06 -5.29
CA LEU A 286 10.96 -3.60 -6.33
C LEU A 286 11.09 -2.86 -7.66
N LEU A 287 11.49 -1.58 -7.67
CA LEU A 287 11.63 -0.78 -8.88
C LEU A 287 12.45 -1.49 -9.96
N LYS A 288 13.63 -2.02 -9.61
CA LYS A 288 14.51 -2.70 -10.55
C LYS A 288 13.88 -3.94 -11.19
N PHE A 289 12.99 -4.63 -10.47
CA PHE A 289 12.28 -5.79 -10.99
C PHE A 289 11.13 -5.39 -11.90
N TYR A 290 10.41 -4.30 -11.58
CA TYR A 290 9.43 -3.75 -12.52
C TYR A 290 10.10 -3.25 -13.80
N GLN A 291 11.25 -2.61 -13.71
CA GLN A 291 11.98 -2.12 -14.89
C GLN A 291 12.48 -3.25 -15.78
N MET A 292 12.86 -4.42 -15.22
CA MET A 292 13.39 -5.53 -16.00
C MET A 292 12.31 -6.36 -16.71
N ALA A 293 11.05 -6.34 -16.22
CA ALA A 293 9.97 -7.16 -16.72
C ALA A 293 9.31 -6.60 -18.01
N ASP A 294 8.51 -7.44 -18.66
CA ASP A 294 7.66 -7.04 -19.79
C ASP A 294 6.19 -6.91 -19.36
N ILE A 295 5.71 -7.83 -18.52
CA ILE A 295 4.38 -7.76 -17.90
C ILE A 295 4.44 -8.10 -16.41
N ALA A 296 3.42 -7.68 -15.66
CA ALA A 296 3.19 -8.16 -14.29
C ALA A 296 1.86 -8.93 -14.20
N ILE A 297 1.81 -9.91 -13.29
CA ILE A 297 0.62 -10.76 -13.13
C ILE A 297 0.06 -10.68 -11.72
N TYR A 298 -1.27 -10.72 -11.60
CA TYR A 298 -2.03 -10.70 -10.36
C TYR A 298 -3.12 -11.77 -10.41
N PRO A 299 -2.77 -13.02 -10.05
CA PRO A 299 -3.58 -14.20 -10.33
C PRO A 299 -4.84 -14.32 -9.49
N LYS A 300 -5.03 -13.50 -8.45
CA LYS A 300 -6.26 -13.50 -7.66
C LYS A 300 -6.59 -12.08 -7.19
N GLN A 301 -6.42 -11.72 -5.99
CA GLN A 301 -6.88 -10.45 -5.42
C GLN A 301 -6.43 -9.19 -6.16
N CYS A 302 -7.27 -8.15 -6.08
CA CYS A 302 -6.98 -6.78 -6.52
C CYS A 302 -5.79 -6.18 -5.76
N SER A 303 -4.57 -6.46 -6.21
CA SER A 303 -3.37 -5.92 -5.58
C SER A 303 -3.22 -4.42 -5.86
N MET A 304 -2.70 -3.67 -4.90
CA MET A 304 -2.35 -2.26 -5.11
C MET A 304 -1.01 -2.10 -5.86
N SER A 305 -0.16 -3.12 -5.83
CA SER A 305 1.15 -3.09 -6.50
C SER A 305 1.09 -3.03 -8.04
N PHE A 306 -0.09 -3.10 -8.63
CA PHE A 306 -0.25 -2.82 -10.05
C PHE A 306 0.01 -1.34 -10.39
N PHE A 307 -0.13 -0.43 -9.41
CA PHE A 307 0.21 0.98 -9.61
C PHE A 307 1.67 1.13 -10.00
N GLU A 308 2.57 0.51 -9.24
CA GLU A 308 4.01 0.56 -9.47
C GLU A 308 4.39 -0.14 -10.78
N ALA A 309 3.79 -1.30 -11.05
CA ALA A 309 4.01 -2.03 -12.29
C ALA A 309 3.64 -1.18 -13.51
N GLN A 310 2.42 -0.68 -13.57
CA GLN A 310 1.97 0.14 -14.70
C GLN A 310 2.66 1.51 -14.76
N ALA A 311 3.08 2.08 -13.63
CA ALA A 311 3.92 3.27 -13.62
C ALA A 311 5.27 3.04 -14.31
N CYS A 312 5.79 1.80 -14.28
CA CYS A 312 6.98 1.36 -15.01
C CYS A 312 6.69 0.87 -16.44
N CYS A 313 5.55 1.22 -17.02
CA CYS A 313 5.11 0.79 -18.36
C CYS A 313 4.91 -0.72 -18.49
N LEU A 314 4.55 -1.44 -17.42
CA LEU A 314 4.19 -2.86 -17.53
C LEU A 314 2.69 -3.02 -17.72
N PRO A 315 2.22 -3.56 -18.85
CA PRO A 315 0.88 -4.10 -18.93
C PRO A 315 0.70 -5.19 -17.87
N VAL A 316 -0.51 -5.35 -17.38
CA VAL A 316 -0.77 -6.33 -16.30
C VAL A 316 -1.81 -7.35 -16.72
N LEU A 317 -1.69 -8.56 -16.17
CA LEU A 317 -2.67 -9.61 -16.31
C LEU A 317 -3.42 -9.77 -14.98
N PHE A 318 -4.73 -9.56 -14.99
CA PHE A 318 -5.60 -9.68 -13.85
C PHE A 318 -6.57 -10.86 -13.97
N GLU A 319 -6.92 -11.46 -12.83
CA GLU A 319 -8.13 -12.27 -12.75
C GLU A 319 -9.39 -11.38 -12.88
N GLU A 320 -10.39 -11.83 -13.61
CA GLU A 320 -11.64 -11.09 -13.82
C GLU A 320 -12.42 -10.92 -12.53
N ASN A 321 -12.73 -9.68 -12.22
CA ASN A 321 -13.70 -9.23 -11.23
C ASN A 321 -14.05 -7.78 -11.55
N GLU A 322 -15.09 -7.24 -10.91
CA GLU A 322 -15.58 -5.90 -11.19
C GLU A 322 -14.50 -4.82 -11.11
N ILE A 323 -13.67 -4.87 -10.07
CA ILE A 323 -12.59 -3.89 -9.85
C ILE A 323 -11.49 -4.04 -10.91
N ASN A 324 -11.05 -5.26 -11.19
CA ASN A 324 -9.98 -5.51 -12.15
C ASN A 324 -10.41 -5.20 -13.58
N CYS A 325 -11.66 -5.47 -13.96
CA CYS A 325 -12.20 -5.08 -15.26
C CYS A 325 -12.21 -3.56 -15.45
N GLN A 326 -12.56 -2.80 -14.39
CA GLN A 326 -12.46 -1.33 -14.43
C GLN A 326 -11.00 -0.85 -14.59
N ARG A 327 -10.05 -1.50 -13.93
CA ARG A 327 -8.61 -1.19 -14.04
C ARG A 327 -8.02 -1.53 -15.40
N ALA A 328 -8.61 -2.49 -16.12
CA ALA A 328 -8.18 -2.94 -17.45
C ALA A 328 -8.86 -2.17 -18.62
N SER A 329 -9.61 -1.11 -18.33
CA SER A 329 -10.52 -0.45 -19.29
C SER A 329 -9.86 0.46 -20.34
N SER A 330 -8.53 0.62 -20.31
CA SER A 330 -7.81 1.62 -21.13
C SER A 330 -6.77 0.99 -22.07
N ASN A 331 -6.98 -0.22 -22.52
CA ASN A 331 -6.00 -1.01 -23.28
C ASN A 331 -4.60 -0.98 -22.60
N ASN A 332 -4.60 -1.21 -21.31
CA ASN A 332 -3.43 -1.16 -20.41
C ASN A 332 -3.20 -2.49 -19.69
N ALA A 333 -4.12 -3.45 -19.87
CA ALA A 333 -4.13 -4.73 -19.19
C ALA A 333 -4.99 -5.74 -19.97
N LEU A 334 -4.71 -7.03 -19.76
CA LEU A 334 -5.62 -8.11 -20.10
C LEU A 334 -6.22 -8.71 -18.81
N THR A 335 -7.37 -9.38 -18.99
CA THR A 335 -7.99 -10.16 -17.92
C THR A 335 -8.11 -11.63 -18.35
N PHE A 336 -8.13 -12.54 -17.38
CA PHE A 336 -8.40 -13.95 -17.58
C PHE A 336 -9.56 -14.37 -16.67
N THR A 337 -10.31 -15.38 -17.12
CA THR A 337 -11.46 -15.91 -16.42
C THR A 337 -11.09 -16.47 -15.05
N GLU A 338 -11.85 -16.14 -14.02
CA GLU A 338 -11.63 -16.53 -12.63
C GLU A 338 -11.33 -18.03 -12.50
N GLU A 339 -10.25 -18.36 -11.79
CA GLU A 339 -9.77 -19.73 -11.53
C GLU A 339 -9.53 -20.59 -12.78
N ASN A 340 -9.42 -20.00 -13.98
CA ASN A 340 -9.16 -20.71 -15.22
C ASN A 340 -7.69 -20.68 -15.62
N SER A 341 -6.96 -21.75 -15.26
CA SER A 341 -5.53 -21.93 -15.56
C SER A 341 -5.23 -21.95 -17.07
N GLY A 342 -6.14 -22.51 -17.89
CA GLY A 342 -5.99 -22.54 -19.34
C GLY A 342 -6.06 -21.14 -19.95
N ASP A 343 -7.05 -20.34 -19.53
CA ASP A 343 -7.20 -18.97 -19.98
C ASP A 343 -6.04 -18.08 -19.49
N PHE A 344 -5.62 -18.23 -18.23
CA PHE A 344 -4.44 -17.57 -17.68
C PHE A 344 -3.20 -17.79 -18.56
N ARG A 345 -2.92 -19.03 -18.95
CA ARG A 345 -1.79 -19.38 -19.84
C ARG A 345 -1.95 -18.78 -21.23
N ASN A 346 -3.16 -18.85 -21.79
CA ASN A 346 -3.47 -18.28 -23.11
C ASN A 346 -3.23 -16.76 -23.12
N LYS A 347 -3.60 -16.03 -22.05
CA LYS A 347 -3.36 -14.59 -21.96
C LYS A 347 -1.87 -14.24 -21.83
N ILE A 348 -1.06 -15.08 -21.17
CA ILE A 348 0.39 -14.90 -21.18
C ILE A 348 0.97 -15.12 -22.60
N MET A 349 0.48 -16.14 -23.32
CA MET A 349 0.88 -16.38 -24.72
C MET A 349 0.42 -15.23 -25.64
N GLU A 350 -0.77 -14.69 -25.43
CA GLU A 350 -1.28 -13.52 -26.14
C GLU A 350 -0.32 -12.33 -26.01
N TYR A 351 0.10 -11.98 -24.78
CA TYR A 351 1.09 -10.95 -24.53
C TYR A 351 2.44 -11.24 -25.21
N GLY A 352 2.97 -12.44 -25.02
CA GLY A 352 4.31 -12.78 -25.52
C GLY A 352 4.40 -12.85 -27.04
N ASN A 353 3.28 -13.14 -27.71
CA ASN A 353 3.18 -13.20 -29.18
C ASN A 353 2.56 -11.96 -29.82
N MET A 354 2.21 -10.94 -29.02
CA MET A 354 1.65 -9.68 -29.50
C MET A 354 2.62 -8.98 -30.46
N ASP A 355 2.09 -8.29 -31.46
CA ASP A 355 2.89 -7.43 -32.33
C ASP A 355 3.62 -6.35 -31.55
N PHE A 356 4.83 -6.00 -31.98
CA PHE A 356 5.66 -5.06 -31.24
C PHE A 356 4.99 -3.68 -31.09
N GLU A 357 4.36 -3.16 -32.14
CA GLU A 357 3.69 -1.85 -32.09
C GLU A 357 2.49 -1.86 -31.16
N GLU A 358 1.69 -2.93 -31.23
CA GLU A 358 0.53 -3.12 -30.35
C GLU A 358 0.96 -3.22 -28.87
N PHE A 359 2.02 -3.98 -28.59
CA PHE A 359 2.55 -4.13 -27.25
C PHE A 359 3.09 -2.82 -26.69
N GLU A 360 3.84 -2.05 -27.48
CA GLU A 360 4.36 -0.73 -27.05
C GLU A 360 3.22 0.27 -26.78
N ILE A 361 2.15 0.27 -27.57
CA ILE A 361 0.95 1.07 -27.30
C ILE A 361 0.33 0.68 -25.95
N MET A 362 0.25 -0.61 -25.64
CA MET A 362 -0.29 -1.09 -24.38
C MET A 362 0.61 -0.70 -23.21
N ARG A 363 1.92 -0.78 -23.33
CA ARG A 363 2.90 -0.31 -22.34
C ARG A 363 2.75 1.18 -22.03
N GLU A 364 2.62 2.00 -23.07
CA GLU A 364 2.39 3.45 -22.88
C GLU A 364 1.04 3.73 -22.21
N ASN A 365 -0.01 2.99 -22.59
CA ASN A 365 -1.33 3.13 -22.01
C ASN A 365 -1.33 2.74 -20.53
N ALA A 366 -0.57 1.70 -20.14
CA ALA A 366 -0.40 1.32 -18.75
C ALA A 366 0.12 2.51 -17.90
N ARG A 367 1.18 3.16 -18.34
CA ARG A 367 1.70 4.34 -17.64
C ARG A 367 0.73 5.53 -17.69
N LYS A 368 0.14 5.83 -18.86
CA LYS A 368 -0.82 6.93 -19.01
C LYS A 368 -2.02 6.77 -18.06
N PHE A 369 -2.49 5.53 -17.89
CA PHE A 369 -3.58 5.19 -16.98
C PHE A 369 -3.23 5.53 -15.52
N ILE A 370 -2.03 5.16 -15.05
CA ILE A 370 -1.58 5.47 -13.70
C ILE A 370 -1.32 6.96 -13.50
N VAL A 371 -0.64 7.61 -14.44
CA VAL A 371 -0.38 9.06 -14.36
C VAL A 371 -1.68 9.86 -14.25
N LYS A 372 -2.71 9.45 -14.98
CA LYS A 372 -4.00 10.12 -14.98
C LYS A 372 -4.84 9.86 -13.72
N ASN A 373 -4.87 8.60 -13.24
CA ASN A 373 -5.85 8.17 -12.25
C ASN A 373 -5.27 7.92 -10.87
N TYR A 374 -3.95 7.60 -10.77
CA TYR A 374 -3.31 7.12 -9.55
C TYR A 374 -1.96 7.79 -9.26
N ASN A 375 -1.72 8.96 -9.83
CA ASN A 375 -0.56 9.78 -9.47
C ASN A 375 -0.72 10.31 -8.04
N PHE A 376 0.14 9.85 -7.13
CA PHE A 376 0.05 10.20 -5.73
C PHE A 376 0.66 11.58 -5.40
N LEU A 377 1.50 12.15 -6.27
CA LEU A 377 2.15 13.43 -5.99
C LEU A 377 1.17 14.59 -5.75
N PRO A 378 0.16 14.82 -6.62
CA PRO A 378 -0.85 15.84 -6.35
C PRO A 378 -1.72 15.51 -5.13
N VAL A 379 -1.93 14.22 -4.83
CA VAL A 379 -2.69 13.78 -3.67
C VAL A 379 -1.91 14.04 -2.38
N ALA A 380 -0.61 13.73 -2.36
CA ALA A 380 0.28 14.05 -1.24
C ALA A 380 0.32 15.55 -0.96
N GLN A 381 0.30 16.40 -2.02
CA GLN A 381 0.19 17.85 -1.85
C GLN A 381 -1.12 18.24 -1.18
N LYS A 382 -2.26 17.68 -1.58
CA LYS A 382 -3.56 17.93 -0.93
C LYS A 382 -3.57 17.53 0.55
N PHE A 383 -2.90 16.42 0.92
CA PHE A 383 -2.72 16.06 2.33
C PHE A 383 -1.92 17.11 3.07
N THR A 384 -0.83 17.58 2.48
CA THR A 384 0.01 18.62 3.08
C THR A 384 -0.74 19.94 3.22
N ASP A 385 -1.49 20.36 2.19
CA ASP A 385 -2.30 21.57 2.22
C ASP A 385 -3.36 21.51 3.32
N LEU A 386 -4.04 20.36 3.48
CA LEU A 386 -5.02 20.14 4.54
C LEU A 386 -4.38 20.20 5.94
N LEU A 387 -3.16 19.67 6.10
CA LEU A 387 -2.42 19.77 7.36
C LEU A 387 -2.09 21.22 7.68
N ILE A 388 -1.62 22.01 6.71
CA ILE A 388 -1.32 23.44 6.87
C ILE A 388 -2.59 24.22 7.23
N GLU A 389 -3.67 24.03 6.49
CA GLU A 389 -4.94 24.70 6.74
C GLU A 389 -5.50 24.39 8.14
N THR A 390 -5.40 23.13 8.56
CA THR A 390 -5.85 22.68 9.89
C THR A 390 -5.01 23.32 10.99
N HIS A 391 -3.68 23.35 10.83
CA HIS A 391 -2.76 24.01 11.75
C HIS A 391 -3.08 25.50 11.90
N ASP A 392 -3.22 26.22 10.79
CA ASP A 392 -3.43 27.67 10.80
C ASP A 392 -4.81 28.04 11.37
N THR A 393 -5.83 27.24 11.07
CA THR A 393 -7.18 27.39 11.64
C THR A 393 -7.16 27.19 13.15
N TYR A 394 -6.46 26.17 13.64
CA TYR A 394 -6.34 25.90 15.08
C TYR A 394 -5.69 27.07 15.81
N HIS A 395 -4.56 27.58 15.34
CA HIS A 395 -3.85 28.69 15.96
C HIS A 395 -4.61 30.03 15.87
N SER A 396 -5.34 30.24 14.78
CA SER A 396 -6.21 31.41 14.64
C SER A 396 -7.35 31.42 15.66
N ASN A 397 -7.91 30.23 15.95
CA ASN A 397 -8.97 30.08 16.94
C ASN A 397 -8.48 30.27 18.38
N LEU A 398 -7.25 29.80 18.69
CA LEU A 398 -6.61 30.05 19.99
C LEU A 398 -6.43 31.53 20.24
N LYS A 399 -5.88 32.31 19.28
CA LYS A 399 -5.71 33.76 19.38
C LYS A 399 -7.02 34.51 19.57
N LYS A 400 -8.14 34.01 18.99
CA LYS A 400 -9.47 34.60 19.19
C LYS A 400 -10.07 34.25 20.56
N GLY A 401 -9.75 33.04 21.10
CA GLY A 401 -10.20 32.61 22.42
C GLY A 401 -9.51 33.33 23.58
N GLU A 402 -8.26 33.74 23.42
CA GLU A 402 -7.52 34.54 24.41
C GLU A 402 -8.00 35.99 24.47
N LYS A 403 -8.80 36.46 23.50
CA LYS A 403 -9.40 37.81 23.46
C LYS A 403 -10.82 37.88 24.02
N LYS A 404 -11.35 36.73 24.49
CA LYS A 404 -12.63 36.64 25.19
C LYS A 404 -12.41 36.30 26.67
#